data_0b9e51c8c269e796ed22802ef04eeb8c
#
_entry.id   0b9e51c8c269e796ed22802ef04eeb8c
#
_cell.length_a   1.000
_cell.length_b   1.000
_cell.length_c   1.000
_cell.angle_alpha   90.00
_cell.angle_beta   90.00
_cell.angle_gamma   90.00
#
_symmetry.space_group_name_H-M   'P 1'
#
loop_
_entity.id
_entity.type
_entity.pdbx_description
1 polymer ?
#
loop_
_entity_poly.entity_id
_entity_poly.type
_entity_poly.pdbx_seq_one_letter_code
_entity_poly.pdbx_strand_id
1 'polypeptide(L)'
;MRHKYSTRALVLARIPAGEESITASLLTEDFGLIRARSQGARKGSAKMSAGMQTLSESDVTLLRGKDIWRMAGAVLETNWARELDAAARKRAARVLELADRLIRGEHADPELFLILTSFLRALPERTEDEQDAAEMLAVLRMLHALGVDAGDTYGEPDDYSSGSEKSALARAIEDRSALIARINHGITESGL
;
A
#
# COMPACT_ATOMS: atom_id res chain seq x y z
N MET A 1 -28.05 -4.05 -15.73
CA MET A 1 -27.22 -2.88 -15.44
C MET A 1 -26.04 -3.35 -14.58
N ARG A 2 -24.77 -3.11 -14.96
CA ARG A 2 -23.63 -3.45 -14.09
C ARG A 2 -23.35 -2.26 -13.19
N HIS A 3 -23.40 -2.47 -11.87
CA HIS A 3 -23.08 -1.42 -10.91
C HIS A 3 -21.61 -1.01 -11.05
N LYS A 4 -21.37 0.30 -11.05
CA LYS A 4 -20.04 0.91 -10.99
C LYS A 4 -19.76 1.29 -9.54
N TYR A 5 -18.54 1.03 -9.12
CA TYR A 5 -18.04 1.38 -7.80
C TYR A 5 -16.83 2.30 -7.99
N SER A 6 -16.79 3.38 -7.24
CA SER A 6 -15.65 4.31 -7.24
C SER A 6 -15.03 4.30 -5.86
N THR A 7 -13.71 4.21 -5.79
CA THR A 7 -12.95 4.18 -4.54
C THR A 7 -11.53 4.65 -4.77
N ARG A 8 -10.88 5.14 -3.74
CA ARG A 8 -9.42 5.35 -3.75
C ARG A 8 -8.71 4.01 -3.69
N ALA A 9 -7.59 3.91 -4.38
CA ALA A 9 -6.81 2.69 -4.44
C ALA A 9 -5.32 2.98 -4.51
N LEU A 10 -4.54 2.16 -3.82
CA LEU A 10 -3.10 2.06 -3.95
C LEU A 10 -2.75 0.82 -4.78
N VAL A 11 -2.00 1.00 -5.87
CA VAL A 11 -1.58 -0.10 -6.74
C VAL A 11 -0.36 -0.79 -6.14
N LEU A 12 -0.57 -1.98 -5.56
CA LEU A 12 0.49 -2.77 -4.93
C LEU A 12 1.34 -3.52 -5.95
N ALA A 13 0.70 -4.16 -6.92
CA ALA A 13 1.38 -4.97 -7.93
C ALA A 13 0.63 -4.97 -9.27
N ARG A 14 1.35 -5.30 -10.34
CA ARG A 14 0.81 -5.46 -11.69
C ARG A 14 1.35 -6.73 -12.33
N ILE A 15 0.46 -7.51 -12.90
CA ILE A 15 0.80 -8.76 -13.59
C ILE A 15 0.22 -8.68 -15.01
N PRO A 16 1.02 -8.92 -16.07
CA PRO A 16 0.49 -9.09 -17.41
C PRO A 16 -0.54 -10.23 -17.46
N ALA A 17 -1.67 -10.00 -18.11
CA ALA A 17 -2.76 -10.97 -18.22
C ALA A 17 -3.16 -11.18 -19.69
N GLY A 18 -2.22 -11.70 -20.50
CA GLY A 18 -2.31 -11.81 -21.94
C GLY A 18 -1.73 -10.61 -22.68
N GLU A 19 -1.95 -10.55 -24.00
CA GLU A 19 -1.26 -9.58 -24.87
C GLU A 19 -1.64 -8.13 -24.61
N GLU A 20 -2.88 -7.85 -24.26
CA GLU A 20 -3.40 -6.46 -24.11
C GLU A 20 -3.99 -6.18 -22.72
N SER A 21 -3.97 -7.14 -21.80
CA SER A 21 -4.59 -7.01 -20.48
C SER A 21 -3.54 -6.95 -19.37
N ILE A 22 -3.91 -6.28 -18.29
CA ILE A 22 -3.13 -6.22 -17.05
C ILE A 22 -4.09 -6.55 -15.89
N THR A 23 -3.65 -7.38 -14.96
CA THR A 23 -4.29 -7.53 -13.66
C THR A 23 -3.49 -6.75 -12.64
N ALA A 24 -4.15 -5.83 -11.93
CA ALA A 24 -3.57 -5.07 -10.84
C ALA A 24 -4.06 -5.59 -9.50
N SER A 25 -3.17 -5.64 -8.54
CA SER A 25 -3.47 -5.82 -7.13
C SER A 25 -3.66 -4.44 -6.52
N LEU A 26 -4.84 -4.18 -5.99
CA LEU A 26 -5.26 -2.88 -5.49
C LEU A 26 -5.66 -3.00 -4.03
N LEU A 27 -4.99 -2.30 -3.15
CA LEU A 27 -5.54 -2.02 -1.84
C LEU A 27 -6.48 -0.83 -1.98
N THR A 28 -7.75 -1.05 -1.74
CA THR A 28 -8.80 -0.03 -1.84
C THR A 28 -9.29 0.39 -0.47
N GLU A 29 -9.73 1.63 -0.36
CA GLU A 29 -10.29 2.17 0.89
C GLU A 29 -11.59 1.47 1.28
N ASP A 30 -12.48 1.16 0.31
CA ASP A 30 -13.83 0.66 0.57
C ASP A 30 -14.00 -0.86 0.40
N PHE A 31 -13.08 -1.57 -0.28
CA PHE A 31 -13.26 -2.98 -0.65
C PHE A 31 -12.10 -3.88 -0.23
N GLY A 32 -11.11 -3.36 0.51
CA GLY A 32 -9.90 -4.09 0.90
C GLY A 32 -8.99 -4.42 -0.29
N LEU A 33 -8.28 -5.55 -0.21
CA LEU A 33 -7.39 -6.01 -1.27
C LEU A 33 -8.17 -6.73 -2.37
N ILE A 34 -8.17 -6.15 -3.57
CA ILE A 34 -8.85 -6.72 -4.74
C ILE A 34 -7.89 -6.95 -5.90
N ARG A 35 -8.27 -7.88 -6.76
CA ARG A 35 -7.63 -8.10 -8.07
C ARG A 35 -8.54 -7.54 -9.16
N ALA A 36 -8.04 -6.53 -9.90
CA ALA A 36 -8.82 -5.89 -10.96
C ALA A 36 -8.12 -6.05 -12.32
N ARG A 37 -8.86 -6.56 -13.31
CA ARG A 37 -8.37 -6.71 -14.68
C ARG A 37 -8.75 -5.51 -15.53
N SER A 38 -7.79 -4.92 -16.21
CA SER A 38 -7.97 -3.92 -17.24
C SER A 38 -7.76 -4.52 -18.62
N GLN A 39 -8.75 -4.41 -19.50
CA GLN A 39 -8.63 -4.80 -20.91
C GLN A 39 -8.15 -3.60 -21.72
N GLY A 40 -7.25 -3.84 -22.68
CA GLY A 40 -6.71 -2.79 -23.53
C GLY A 40 -5.82 -1.77 -22.81
N ALA A 41 -5.30 -2.10 -21.61
CA ALA A 41 -4.46 -1.20 -20.82
C ALA A 41 -3.16 -0.78 -21.55
N ARG A 42 -2.71 -1.58 -22.50
CA ARG A 42 -1.56 -1.24 -23.38
C ARG A 42 -1.94 -0.27 -24.50
N LYS A 43 -3.21 -0.24 -24.91
CA LYS A 43 -3.77 0.67 -25.94
C LYS A 43 -4.75 1.68 -25.34
N GLY A 44 -5.05 1.58 -24.03
CA GLY A 44 -5.96 2.48 -23.31
C GLY A 44 -5.44 3.90 -23.25
N SER A 45 -6.28 4.82 -22.78
CA SER A 45 -5.87 6.21 -22.61
C SER A 45 -4.63 6.29 -21.70
N ALA A 46 -3.70 7.19 -22.03
CA ALA A 46 -2.49 7.42 -21.23
C ALA A 46 -2.82 7.68 -19.74
N LYS A 47 -3.99 8.29 -19.46
CA LYS A 47 -4.51 8.53 -18.11
C LYS A 47 -4.75 7.24 -17.33
N MET A 48 -5.43 6.25 -17.94
CA MET A 48 -5.70 4.97 -17.29
C MET A 48 -4.41 4.17 -17.03
N SER A 49 -3.48 4.21 -18.00
CA SER A 49 -2.19 3.55 -17.85
C SER A 49 -1.36 4.16 -16.71
N ALA A 50 -1.38 5.49 -16.55
CA ALA A 50 -0.68 6.19 -15.48
C ALA A 50 -1.25 5.83 -14.10
N GLY A 51 -2.59 5.84 -13.94
CA GLY A 51 -3.26 5.50 -12.68
C GLY A 51 -3.17 4.04 -12.27
N MET A 52 -2.65 3.17 -13.15
CA MET A 52 -2.45 1.75 -12.88
C MET A 52 -0.97 1.37 -12.68
N GLN A 53 -0.06 2.32 -12.55
CA GLN A 53 1.35 2.01 -12.27
C GLN A 53 1.49 1.49 -10.83
N THR A 54 2.40 0.56 -10.60
CA THR A 54 2.79 0.20 -9.22
C THR A 54 3.28 1.45 -8.49
N LEU A 55 2.95 1.59 -7.21
CA LEU A 55 3.19 2.80 -6.43
C LEU A 55 2.36 4.03 -6.89
N SER A 56 1.24 3.82 -7.58
CA SER A 56 0.28 4.89 -7.84
C SER A 56 -0.87 4.86 -6.83
N GLU A 57 -1.22 6.02 -6.31
CA GLU A 57 -2.48 6.28 -5.60
C GLU A 57 -3.45 6.90 -6.62
N SER A 58 -4.65 6.36 -6.75
CA SER A 58 -5.58 6.71 -7.83
C SER A 58 -7.03 6.57 -7.39
N ASP A 59 -7.90 7.41 -7.94
CA ASP A 59 -9.33 7.16 -7.95
C ASP A 59 -9.68 6.16 -9.05
N VAL A 60 -10.21 5.01 -8.65
CA VAL A 60 -10.54 3.93 -9.58
C VAL A 60 -12.05 3.74 -9.71
N THR A 61 -12.48 3.43 -10.93
CA THR A 61 -13.84 3.00 -11.21
C THR A 61 -13.82 1.51 -11.56
N LEU A 62 -14.57 0.73 -10.80
CA LEU A 62 -14.59 -0.72 -10.84
C LEU A 62 -15.97 -1.26 -11.22
N LEU A 63 -16.00 -2.41 -11.88
CA LEU A 63 -17.19 -3.19 -12.17
C LEU A 63 -17.01 -4.56 -11.55
N ARG A 64 -18.01 -5.01 -10.77
CA ARG A 64 -18.00 -6.37 -10.23
C ARG A 64 -18.12 -7.38 -11.36
N GLY A 65 -17.12 -8.24 -11.52
CA GLY A 65 -17.15 -9.40 -12.38
C GLY A 65 -17.69 -10.63 -11.65
N LYS A 66 -17.69 -11.79 -12.30
CA LYS A 66 -18.05 -13.06 -11.66
C LYS A 66 -16.95 -13.51 -10.68
N ASP A 67 -15.73 -13.53 -11.15
CA ASP A 67 -14.58 -14.06 -10.40
C ASP A 67 -13.48 -13.01 -10.13
N ILE A 68 -13.49 -11.90 -10.86
CA ILE A 68 -12.49 -10.84 -10.75
C ILE A 68 -13.12 -9.49 -11.06
N TRP A 69 -12.66 -8.45 -10.41
CA TRP A 69 -13.05 -7.08 -10.70
C TRP A 69 -12.54 -6.63 -12.07
N ARG A 70 -13.29 -5.75 -12.70
CA ARG A 70 -12.89 -5.11 -13.97
C ARG A 70 -12.64 -3.63 -13.73
N MET A 71 -11.48 -3.17 -14.15
CA MET A 71 -11.16 -1.75 -14.16
C MET A 71 -11.91 -1.06 -15.30
N ALA A 72 -12.74 -0.09 -14.99
CA ALA A 72 -13.45 0.74 -15.95
C ALA A 72 -12.80 2.13 -16.13
N GLY A 73 -12.05 2.59 -15.12
CA GLY A 73 -11.31 3.85 -15.15
C GLY A 73 -10.31 3.94 -14.02
N ALA A 74 -9.28 4.75 -14.22
CA ALA A 74 -8.34 5.15 -13.18
C ALA A 74 -7.92 6.60 -13.44
N VAL A 75 -7.97 7.42 -12.42
CA VAL A 75 -7.48 8.79 -12.40
C VAL A 75 -6.34 8.85 -11.40
N LEU A 76 -5.14 9.14 -11.89
CA LEU A 76 -3.95 9.24 -11.07
C LEU A 76 -4.06 10.45 -10.13
N GLU A 77 -3.92 10.21 -8.84
CA GLU A 77 -3.78 11.24 -7.81
C GLU A 77 -2.30 11.51 -7.55
N THR A 78 -1.55 10.48 -7.13
CA THR A 78 -0.13 10.59 -6.84
C THR A 78 0.65 9.44 -7.46
N ASN A 79 1.78 9.75 -8.09
CA ASN A 79 2.73 8.76 -8.58
C ASN A 79 3.95 8.72 -7.65
N TRP A 80 3.86 7.91 -6.59
CA TRP A 80 4.92 7.78 -5.59
C TRP A 80 6.26 7.34 -6.19
N ALA A 81 6.25 6.60 -7.30
CA ALA A 81 7.48 6.23 -7.98
C ALA A 81 8.25 7.43 -8.56
N ARG A 82 7.58 8.57 -8.77
CA ARG A 82 8.20 9.83 -9.24
C ARG A 82 8.55 10.76 -8.08
N GLU A 83 7.74 10.75 -7.02
CA GLU A 83 7.93 11.59 -5.84
C GLU A 83 9.08 11.11 -4.94
N LEU A 84 9.35 9.80 -4.94
CA LEU A 84 10.34 9.18 -4.08
C LEU A 84 11.72 9.08 -4.77
N ASP A 85 12.77 9.30 -4.02
CA ASP A 85 14.13 8.98 -4.44
C ASP A 85 14.35 7.46 -4.58
N ALA A 86 15.55 7.04 -4.99
CA ALA A 86 15.82 5.62 -5.25
C ALA A 86 15.79 4.76 -3.97
N ALA A 87 16.21 5.30 -2.83
CA ALA A 87 16.24 4.58 -1.55
C ALA A 87 14.83 4.43 -0.98
N ALA A 88 14.09 5.54 -0.90
CA ALA A 88 12.68 5.56 -0.47
C ALA A 88 11.79 4.68 -1.35
N ARG A 89 12.03 4.67 -2.66
CA ARG A 89 11.29 3.82 -3.61
C ARG A 89 11.51 2.33 -3.37
N LYS A 90 12.73 1.92 -3.03
CA LYS A 90 13.02 0.53 -2.65
C LYS A 90 12.29 0.12 -1.37
N ARG A 91 12.26 1.01 -0.37
CA ARG A 91 11.52 0.79 0.88
C ARG A 91 10.01 0.66 0.62
N ALA A 92 9.45 1.61 -0.14
CA ALA A 92 8.06 1.57 -0.55
C ALA A 92 7.71 0.26 -1.27
N ALA A 93 8.53 -0.18 -2.21
CA ALA A 93 8.31 -1.42 -2.95
C ALA A 93 8.29 -2.65 -2.03
N ARG A 94 9.22 -2.75 -1.05
CA ARG A 94 9.24 -3.86 -0.07
C ARG A 94 7.98 -3.91 0.79
N VAL A 95 7.55 -2.75 1.31
CA VAL A 95 6.34 -2.68 2.14
C VAL A 95 5.09 -3.04 1.34
N LEU A 96 4.95 -2.54 0.10
CA LEU A 96 3.81 -2.86 -0.74
C LEU A 96 3.80 -4.32 -1.18
N GLU A 97 4.95 -4.91 -1.47
CA GLU A 97 5.07 -6.33 -1.77
C GLU A 97 4.66 -7.19 -0.56
N LEU A 98 5.11 -6.83 0.63
CA LEU A 98 4.71 -7.50 1.87
C LEU A 98 3.20 -7.37 2.10
N ALA A 99 2.63 -6.18 1.90
CA ALA A 99 1.19 -5.95 2.00
C ALA A 99 0.39 -6.83 1.03
N ASP A 100 0.83 -6.94 -0.24
CA ASP A 100 0.17 -7.80 -1.25
C ASP A 100 0.19 -9.29 -0.86
N ARG A 101 1.16 -9.70 -0.06
CA ARG A 101 1.31 -11.08 0.43
C ARG A 101 0.54 -11.34 1.74
N LEU A 102 0.49 -10.36 2.65
CA LEU A 102 -0.13 -10.51 3.97
C LEU A 102 -1.63 -10.26 3.95
N ILE A 103 -2.08 -9.21 3.26
CA ILE A 103 -3.49 -8.82 3.26
C ILE A 103 -4.29 -9.84 2.45
N ARG A 104 -5.39 -10.34 3.04
CA ARG A 104 -6.25 -11.35 2.43
C ARG A 104 -7.69 -10.87 2.35
N GLY A 105 -8.30 -11.12 1.20
CA GLY A 105 -9.74 -10.96 1.01
C GLY A 105 -10.19 -9.53 0.68
N GLU A 106 -11.45 -9.46 0.28
CA GLU A 106 -12.15 -8.25 -0.16
C GLU A 106 -12.94 -7.62 1.01
N HIS A 107 -12.30 -7.48 2.18
CA HIS A 107 -12.90 -6.80 3.33
C HIS A 107 -12.30 -5.41 3.44
N ALA A 108 -13.16 -4.40 3.49
CA ALA A 108 -12.73 -3.03 3.72
C ALA A 108 -11.96 -2.94 5.04
N ASP A 109 -10.78 -2.42 4.97
CA ASP A 109 -9.94 -2.10 6.12
C ASP A 109 -9.32 -0.72 5.90
N PRO A 110 -10.04 0.34 6.29
CA PRO A 110 -9.55 1.71 6.13
C PRO A 110 -8.24 1.97 6.86
N GLU A 111 -7.98 1.25 7.95
CA GLU A 111 -6.74 1.39 8.72
C GLU A 111 -5.53 0.91 7.91
N LEU A 112 -5.61 -0.25 7.26
CA LEU A 112 -4.54 -0.74 6.37
C LEU A 112 -4.28 0.22 5.20
N PHE A 113 -5.33 0.78 4.61
CA PHE A 113 -5.20 1.78 3.56
C PHE A 113 -4.51 3.04 4.07
N LEU A 114 -4.89 3.53 5.25
CA LEU A 114 -4.30 4.69 5.90
C LEU A 114 -2.82 4.44 6.25
N ILE A 115 -2.48 3.30 6.85
CA ILE A 115 -1.10 2.93 7.19
C ILE A 115 -0.19 3.05 5.97
N LEU A 116 -0.57 2.43 4.84
CA LEU A 116 0.29 2.40 3.66
C LEU A 116 0.38 3.76 2.95
N THR A 117 -0.72 4.48 2.86
CA THR A 117 -0.71 5.82 2.23
C THR A 117 0.03 6.84 3.09
N SER A 118 -0.13 6.81 4.41
CA SER A 118 0.61 7.66 5.35
C SER A 118 2.11 7.35 5.32
N PHE A 119 2.49 6.07 5.28
CA PHE A 119 3.88 5.68 5.10
C PHE A 119 4.49 6.28 3.82
N LEU A 120 3.81 6.17 2.69
CA LEU A 120 4.31 6.73 1.42
C LEU A 120 4.47 8.25 1.48
N ARG A 121 3.54 8.95 2.14
CA ARG A 121 3.62 10.39 2.37
C ARG A 121 4.76 10.80 3.30
N ALA A 122 5.14 9.90 4.20
CA ALA A 122 6.21 10.16 5.15
C ALA A 122 7.62 10.07 4.55
N LEU A 123 7.81 9.33 3.45
CA LEU A 123 9.13 9.04 2.90
C LEU A 123 9.87 10.24 2.27
N PRO A 124 9.21 11.18 1.54
CA PRO A 124 9.91 12.32 0.96
C PRO A 124 10.58 13.20 2.02
N GLU A 125 11.71 13.79 1.66
CA GLU A 125 12.44 14.77 2.47
C GLU A 125 12.97 14.27 3.83
N ARG A 126 13.01 12.93 4.03
CA ARG A 126 13.52 12.33 5.25
C ARG A 126 14.94 11.80 5.08
N THR A 127 15.67 11.79 6.18
CA THR A 127 16.98 11.13 6.26
C THR A 127 16.82 9.61 6.09
N GLU A 128 17.91 8.93 5.78
CA GLU A 128 17.91 7.48 5.58
C GLU A 128 17.46 6.71 6.83
N ASP A 129 17.89 7.15 8.02
CA ASP A 129 17.48 6.55 9.30
C ASP A 129 15.98 6.76 9.58
N GLU A 130 15.43 7.93 9.26
CA GLU A 130 14.01 8.21 9.40
C GLU A 130 13.17 7.41 8.38
N GLN A 131 13.65 7.21 7.16
CA GLN A 131 13.01 6.34 6.16
C GLN A 131 13.01 4.88 6.61
N ASP A 132 14.10 4.40 7.22
CA ASP A 132 14.19 3.07 7.83
C ASP A 132 13.17 2.91 8.97
N ALA A 133 13.09 3.90 9.86
CA ALA A 133 12.13 3.90 10.96
C ALA A 133 10.68 3.92 10.44
N ALA A 134 10.38 4.73 9.42
CA ALA A 134 9.06 4.76 8.80
C ALA A 134 8.68 3.42 8.16
N GLU A 135 9.62 2.73 7.51
CA GLU A 135 9.43 1.38 6.96
C GLU A 135 9.10 0.38 8.07
N MET A 136 9.88 0.36 9.16
CA MET A 136 9.63 -0.53 10.31
C MET A 136 8.26 -0.26 10.94
N LEU A 137 7.90 0.99 11.15
CA LEU A 137 6.59 1.37 11.72
C LEU A 137 5.44 0.96 10.80
N ALA A 138 5.55 1.17 9.49
CA ALA A 138 4.52 0.75 8.55
C ALA A 138 4.27 -0.76 8.60
N VAL A 139 5.35 -1.57 8.62
CA VAL A 139 5.23 -3.02 8.72
C VAL A 139 4.63 -3.44 10.07
N LEU A 140 5.10 -2.86 11.17
CA LEU A 140 4.60 -3.17 12.51
C LEU A 140 3.11 -2.86 12.65
N ARG A 141 2.68 -1.66 12.21
CA ARG A 141 1.28 -1.23 12.25
C ARG A 141 0.40 -2.13 11.37
N MET A 142 0.90 -2.52 10.20
CA MET A 142 0.21 -3.47 9.33
C MET A 142 0.04 -4.84 10.01
N LEU A 143 1.07 -5.38 10.67
CA LEU A 143 0.98 -6.63 11.41
C LEU A 143 0.01 -6.51 12.60
N HIS A 144 -0.03 -5.36 13.27
CA HIS A 144 -0.98 -5.07 14.33
C HIS A 144 -2.42 -5.04 13.82
N ALA A 145 -2.70 -4.28 12.76
CA ALA A 145 -4.01 -4.20 12.13
C ALA A 145 -4.51 -5.57 11.64
N LEU A 146 -3.59 -6.43 11.20
CA LEU A 146 -3.90 -7.82 10.82
C LEU A 146 -4.05 -8.77 12.02
N GLY A 147 -3.90 -8.29 13.26
CA GLY A 147 -4.02 -9.09 14.47
C GLY A 147 -2.87 -10.05 14.75
N VAL A 148 -1.74 -9.89 14.06
CA VAL A 148 -0.56 -10.76 14.21
C VAL A 148 0.40 -10.25 15.28
N ASP A 149 0.44 -8.93 15.51
CA ASP A 149 1.21 -8.30 16.60
C ASP A 149 0.29 -7.54 17.54
N ALA A 150 0.47 -7.67 18.84
CA ALA A 150 -0.37 -7.03 19.87
C ALA A 150 0.39 -5.95 20.68
N GLY A 151 1.60 -5.59 20.27
CA GLY A 151 2.44 -4.65 21.01
C GLY A 151 2.15 -3.18 20.69
N ASP A 152 2.94 -2.28 21.27
CA ASP A 152 2.87 -0.82 20.99
C ASP A 152 3.17 -0.52 19.53
N THR A 153 2.32 0.29 18.88
CA THR A 153 2.41 0.72 17.49
C THR A 153 3.15 2.06 17.32
N TYR A 154 3.65 2.64 18.39
CA TYR A 154 4.37 3.93 18.44
C TYR A 154 3.53 5.12 17.96
N GLY A 155 2.23 5.09 18.20
CA GLY A 155 1.27 6.13 17.82
C GLY A 155 0.37 5.74 16.65
N GLU A 156 -0.46 6.67 16.20
CA GLU A 156 -1.46 6.42 15.17
C GLU A 156 -0.87 6.42 13.74
N PRO A 157 -1.51 5.73 12.78
CA PRO A 157 -1.02 5.60 11.41
C PRO A 157 -0.86 6.92 10.64
N ASP A 158 -1.67 7.93 10.93
CA ASP A 158 -1.67 9.23 10.26
C ASP A 158 -0.81 10.30 10.92
N ASP A 159 -0.17 9.96 12.02
CA ASP A 159 0.69 10.86 12.81
C ASP A 159 1.99 11.31 12.11
N TYR A 160 2.18 10.96 10.83
CA TYR A 160 3.39 11.34 10.08
C TYR A 160 3.49 12.84 9.74
N SER A 161 2.46 13.64 9.99
CA SER A 161 2.44 15.08 9.72
C SER A 161 2.45 15.98 10.98
N SER A 162 2.33 15.40 12.15
CA SER A 162 2.25 16.11 13.45
C SER A 162 3.55 16.02 14.25
N GLY A 163 3.69 16.85 15.28
CA GLY A 163 4.87 16.84 16.16
C GLY A 163 5.06 15.50 16.93
N SER A 164 4.01 14.69 17.07
CA SER A 164 4.03 13.37 17.67
C SER A 164 4.80 12.36 16.83
N GLU A 165 4.83 12.53 15.53
CA GLU A 165 5.54 11.69 14.57
C GLU A 165 7.07 11.70 14.76
N LYS A 166 7.67 12.87 14.97
CA LYS A 166 9.10 12.95 15.27
C LYS A 166 9.46 12.10 16.51
N SER A 167 8.54 12.06 17.48
CA SER A 167 8.66 11.20 18.65
C SER A 167 8.56 9.71 18.28
N ALA A 168 7.62 9.32 17.41
CA ALA A 168 7.46 7.93 16.98
C ALA A 168 8.67 7.41 16.19
N LEU A 169 9.18 8.20 15.24
CA LEU A 169 10.37 7.85 14.46
C LEU A 169 11.62 7.79 15.34
N ALA A 170 11.81 8.76 16.25
CA ALA A 170 12.95 8.78 17.17
C ALA A 170 12.94 7.53 18.06
N ARG A 171 11.79 7.18 18.65
CA ARG A 171 11.63 5.94 19.43
C ARG A 171 11.88 4.70 18.59
N ALA A 172 11.40 4.65 17.35
CA ALA A 172 11.63 3.52 16.45
C ALA A 172 13.12 3.36 16.09
N ILE A 173 13.87 4.45 15.97
CA ILE A 173 15.33 4.42 15.76
C ILE A 173 16.02 3.86 17.00
N GLU A 174 15.65 4.33 18.20
CA GLU A 174 16.20 3.84 19.48
C GLU A 174 15.89 2.35 19.68
N ASP A 175 14.67 1.93 19.42
CA ASP A 175 14.17 0.56 19.64
C ASP A 175 14.41 -0.38 18.44
N ARG A 176 15.22 0.03 17.45
CA ARG A 176 15.41 -0.67 16.17
C ARG A 176 15.54 -2.17 16.27
N SER A 177 16.38 -2.66 17.18
CA SER A 177 16.64 -4.10 17.34
C SER A 177 15.41 -4.86 17.83
N ALA A 178 14.68 -4.27 18.77
CA ALA A 178 13.44 -4.85 19.31
C ALA A 178 12.33 -4.86 18.25
N LEU A 179 12.21 -3.79 17.47
CA LEU A 179 11.26 -3.69 16.36
C LEU A 179 11.52 -4.75 15.29
N ILE A 180 12.77 -4.92 14.85
CA ILE A 180 13.14 -5.95 13.88
C ILE A 180 12.79 -7.35 14.40
N ALA A 181 13.05 -7.65 15.67
CA ALA A 181 12.70 -8.93 16.27
C ALA A 181 11.18 -9.17 16.27
N ARG A 182 10.38 -8.15 16.64
CA ARG A 182 8.91 -8.21 16.62
C ARG A 182 8.37 -8.41 15.20
N ILE A 183 8.87 -7.65 14.23
CA ILE A 183 8.48 -7.73 12.81
C ILE A 183 8.75 -9.14 12.27
N ASN A 184 9.95 -9.67 12.50
CA ASN A 184 10.33 -11.01 12.04
C ASN A 184 9.45 -12.09 12.68
N HIS A 185 9.15 -11.96 13.98
CA HIS A 185 8.22 -12.87 14.66
C HIS A 185 6.82 -12.80 14.02
N GLY A 186 6.26 -11.62 13.84
CA GLY A 186 4.94 -11.43 13.22
C GLY A 186 4.87 -11.96 11.78
N ILE A 187 5.90 -11.74 10.97
CA ILE A 187 5.96 -12.30 9.60
C ILE A 187 5.96 -13.84 9.67
N THR A 188 6.72 -14.44 10.57
CA THR A 188 6.76 -15.90 10.75
C THR A 188 5.39 -16.45 11.18
N GLU A 189 4.73 -15.82 12.15
CA GLU A 189 3.39 -16.21 12.63
C GLU A 189 2.31 -16.04 11.55
N SER A 190 2.50 -15.12 10.60
CA SER A 190 1.57 -14.93 9.45
C SER A 190 1.59 -16.08 8.45
N GLY A 191 2.55 -17.01 8.55
CA GLY A 191 2.71 -18.15 7.64
C GLY A 191 3.36 -17.80 6.30
N LEU A 192 4.12 -16.70 6.24
CA LEU A 192 4.91 -16.31 5.07
C LEU A 192 6.31 -16.90 5.10
#